data_d5ec64873a9af2dfe24bdeef224d2f57
#
_entry.id   d5ec64873a9af2dfe24bdeef224d2f57
#
_cell.length_a   1.000
_cell.length_b   1.000
_cell.length_c   1.000
_cell.angle_alpha   90.00
_cell.angle_beta   90.00
_cell.angle_gamma   90.00
#
_symmetry.space_group_name_H-M   'P 1'
#
loop_
_entity.id
_entity.type
_entity.pdbx_description
1 polymer ?
#
loop_
_entity_poly.entity_id
_entity_poly.type
_entity_poly.pdbx_seq_one_letter_code
_entity_poly.pdbx_strand_id
1 'polypeptide(L)'
;MKRKVLSVLLCAGLAVSILAGCGSDSSNANKKAESTGSDLEYVKDKGTLVVGVTDFEPMDYKDDNGEWIGFDADMAKAFAESIGVEAEFVEIDWDNKELELDGKSIDCVWNGMTLIDEVKSSMECTDAYMNNAQVVVVPADKAD
;
A
#
# COMPACT_ATOMS: atom_id res chain seq x y z
N MET A 1 29.34 -4.48 -54.53
CA MET A 1 29.36 -5.84 -53.96
C MET A 1 29.81 -5.90 -52.48
N LYS A 2 30.66 -4.98 -52.02
CA LYS A 2 31.18 -5.03 -50.60
C LYS A 2 30.16 -4.70 -49.50
N ARG A 3 29.11 -3.90 -49.80
CA ARG A 3 28.07 -3.51 -48.81
C ARG A 3 27.02 -4.60 -48.56
N LYS A 4 26.76 -5.47 -49.53
CA LYS A 4 25.77 -6.56 -49.39
C LYS A 4 26.33 -7.74 -48.61
N VAL A 5 27.64 -7.98 -48.67
CA VAL A 5 28.32 -9.04 -47.92
C VAL A 5 28.41 -8.69 -46.44
N LEU A 6 28.61 -7.41 -46.11
CA LEU A 6 28.67 -6.94 -44.71
C LEU A 6 27.33 -7.05 -43.98
N SER A 7 26.20 -6.81 -44.68
CA SER A 7 24.87 -6.98 -44.12
C SER A 7 24.49 -8.43 -43.85
N VAL A 8 24.95 -9.36 -44.68
CA VAL A 8 24.65 -10.78 -44.49
C VAL A 8 25.47 -11.36 -43.32
N LEU A 9 26.70 -10.90 -43.11
CA LEU A 9 27.53 -11.31 -41.96
C LEU A 9 27.00 -10.76 -40.64
N LEU A 10 26.38 -9.56 -40.61
CA LEU A 10 25.78 -9.00 -39.42
C LEU A 10 24.47 -9.74 -38.99
N CYS A 11 23.70 -10.18 -39.99
CA CYS A 11 22.47 -10.99 -39.71
C CYS A 11 22.80 -12.40 -39.22
N ALA A 12 23.90 -13.01 -39.69
CA ALA A 12 24.31 -14.33 -39.25
C ALA A 12 24.86 -14.34 -37.80
N GLY A 13 25.47 -13.24 -37.37
CA GLY A 13 25.96 -13.07 -35.99
C GLY A 13 24.84 -12.92 -34.95
N LEU A 14 23.71 -12.32 -35.34
CA LEU A 14 22.54 -12.13 -34.45
C LEU A 14 21.68 -13.39 -34.29
N ALA A 15 21.71 -14.32 -35.27
CA ALA A 15 20.92 -15.56 -35.22
C ALA A 15 21.54 -16.61 -34.29
N VAL A 16 22.85 -16.56 -34.00
CA VAL A 16 23.52 -17.54 -33.14
C VAL A 16 23.35 -17.22 -31.66
N SER A 17 23.09 -15.96 -31.29
CA SER A 17 22.92 -15.55 -29.90
C SER A 17 21.52 -15.87 -29.33
N ILE A 18 20.53 -16.25 -30.17
CA ILE A 18 19.15 -16.56 -29.72
C ILE A 18 18.99 -18.06 -29.41
N LEU A 19 19.90 -18.96 -29.83
CA LEU A 19 19.79 -20.40 -29.61
C LEU A 19 20.51 -20.92 -28.36
N ALA A 20 21.18 -20.08 -27.60
CA ALA A 20 21.86 -20.50 -26.37
C ALA A 20 21.04 -20.24 -25.08
N GLY A 21 19.76 -19.85 -25.21
CA GLY A 21 18.86 -19.49 -24.12
C GLY A 21 17.73 -20.46 -23.80
N CYS A 22 17.69 -21.66 -24.38
CA CYS A 22 16.71 -22.69 -24.05
C CYS A 22 17.38 -23.90 -23.39
N GLY A 23 17.71 -23.76 -22.12
CA GLY A 23 18.04 -24.84 -21.21
C GLY A 23 17.01 -24.87 -20.11
N SER A 24 16.21 -25.94 -20.13
CA SER A 24 15.15 -26.34 -19.22
C SER A 24 15.37 -25.99 -17.76
N ASP A 25 14.37 -25.35 -17.13
CA ASP A 25 13.69 -26.00 -16.01
C ASP A 25 12.34 -25.32 -15.78
N SER A 26 11.30 -26.13 -15.97
CA SER A 26 9.95 -25.82 -15.52
C SER A 26 9.93 -25.90 -14.02
N SER A 27 9.88 -24.76 -13.36
CA SER A 27 9.28 -24.64 -12.03
C SER A 27 9.05 -23.17 -11.71
N ASN A 28 7.80 -22.78 -11.84
CA ASN A 28 7.11 -21.89 -10.93
C ASN A 28 7.76 -20.53 -10.66
N ALA A 29 7.72 -19.62 -11.64
CA ALA A 29 8.02 -18.23 -11.42
C ALA A 29 6.75 -17.47 -10.94
N ASN A 30 6.24 -17.87 -9.78
CA ASN A 30 5.52 -16.95 -8.90
C ASN A 30 6.33 -16.84 -7.61
N LYS A 31 7.57 -16.37 -7.72
CA LYS A 31 8.30 -15.83 -6.59
C LYS A 31 7.75 -14.42 -6.35
N LYS A 32 6.63 -14.34 -5.59
CA LYS A 32 6.43 -13.24 -4.66
C LYS A 32 7.81 -13.02 -4.03
N ALA A 33 8.38 -11.85 -4.20
CA ALA A 33 9.62 -11.50 -3.53
C ALA A 33 9.30 -11.59 -2.03
N GLU A 34 9.68 -12.70 -1.39
CA GLU A 34 9.76 -12.77 0.04
C GLU A 34 10.83 -11.77 0.45
N SER A 35 10.38 -10.63 0.95
CA SER A 35 11.25 -9.78 1.76
C SER A 35 11.62 -10.64 2.97
N THR A 36 12.87 -10.98 3.13
CA THR A 36 13.38 -11.75 4.28
C THR A 36 13.41 -10.90 5.57
N GLY A 37 12.86 -9.68 5.55
CA GLY A 37 12.70 -8.77 6.66
C GLY A 37 11.21 -8.60 7.03
N SER A 38 10.94 -8.14 8.24
CA SER A 38 9.57 -7.80 8.66
C SER A 38 9.14 -6.48 7.99
N ASP A 39 7.83 -6.28 7.83
CA ASP A 39 7.29 -5.01 7.32
C ASP A 39 7.74 -3.82 8.18
N LEU A 40 7.92 -4.05 9.48
CA LEU A 40 8.47 -3.04 10.39
C LEU A 40 9.91 -2.64 10.03
N GLU A 41 10.77 -3.60 9.66
CA GLU A 41 12.13 -3.29 9.20
C GLU A 41 12.10 -2.51 7.89
N TYR A 42 11.23 -2.90 6.97
CA TYR A 42 11.04 -2.17 5.71
C TYR A 42 10.62 -0.71 5.95
N VAL A 43 9.64 -0.45 6.82
CA VAL A 43 9.18 0.91 7.16
C VAL A 43 10.29 1.71 7.84
N LYS A 44 11.05 1.09 8.76
CA LYS A 44 12.18 1.75 9.44
C LYS A 44 13.33 2.08 8.50
N ASP A 45 13.66 1.19 7.59
CA ASP A 45 14.73 1.42 6.60
C ASP A 45 14.35 2.52 5.61
N LYS A 46 13.06 2.63 5.27
CA LYS A 46 12.52 3.68 4.44
C LYS A 46 12.48 5.04 5.17
N GLY A 47 12.32 5.03 6.50
CA GLY A 47 12.23 6.22 7.34
C GLY A 47 10.86 6.90 7.39
N THR A 48 9.88 6.33 6.69
CA THR A 48 8.50 6.86 6.65
C THR A 48 7.47 5.74 6.77
N LEU A 49 6.36 6.02 7.46
CA LEU A 49 5.14 5.23 7.44
C LEU A 49 4.14 5.93 6.52
N VAL A 50 3.84 5.35 5.37
CA VAL A 50 2.85 5.89 4.43
C VAL A 50 1.47 5.41 4.80
N VAL A 51 0.62 6.33 5.22
CA VAL A 51 -0.71 6.09 5.78
C VAL A 51 -1.78 6.47 4.75
N GLY A 52 -2.56 5.51 4.31
CA GLY A 52 -3.71 5.73 3.44
C GLY A 52 -4.91 6.23 4.25
N VAL A 53 -5.42 7.40 3.88
CA VAL A 53 -6.55 8.08 4.55
C VAL A 53 -7.58 8.55 3.55
N THR A 54 -8.79 8.84 4.02
CA THR A 54 -9.80 9.64 3.32
C THR A 54 -10.24 10.80 4.20
N ASP A 55 -10.84 11.82 3.62
CA ASP A 55 -11.46 12.90 4.39
C ASP A 55 -12.66 12.35 5.18
N PHE A 56 -12.49 12.21 6.49
CA PHE A 56 -13.48 11.65 7.41
C PHE A 56 -13.42 12.35 8.78
N GLU A 57 -13.88 13.59 8.85
CA GLU A 57 -13.92 14.35 10.11
C GLU A 57 -14.83 13.65 11.16
N PRO A 58 -14.39 13.56 12.43
CA PRO A 58 -13.23 14.14 13.08
C PRO A 58 -11.99 13.19 13.14
N MET A 59 -12.02 12.09 12.40
CA MET A 59 -10.96 11.08 12.46
C MET A 59 -9.74 11.52 11.65
N ASP A 60 -9.94 11.82 10.37
CA ASP A 60 -8.93 12.31 9.45
C ASP A 60 -9.52 13.42 8.58
N TYR A 61 -8.92 14.59 8.60
CA TYR A 61 -9.35 15.71 7.77
C TYR A 61 -8.21 16.74 7.62
N LYS A 62 -8.35 17.66 6.67
CA LYS A 62 -7.33 18.70 6.46
C LYS A 62 -7.72 19.98 7.17
N ASP A 63 -6.74 20.58 7.84
CA ASP A 63 -6.87 21.94 8.37
C ASP A 63 -6.80 23.00 7.25
N ASP A 64 -6.89 24.29 7.63
CA ASP A 64 -6.83 25.41 6.70
C ASP A 64 -5.49 25.53 5.95
N ASN A 65 -4.43 24.86 6.43
CA ASN A 65 -3.10 24.82 5.81
C ASN A 65 -2.93 23.60 4.89
N GLY A 66 -3.90 22.69 4.88
CA GLY A 66 -3.86 21.44 4.13
C GLY A 66 -3.16 20.29 4.87
N GLU A 67 -2.84 20.45 6.16
CA GLU A 67 -2.23 19.42 6.98
C GLU A 67 -3.29 18.43 7.49
N TRP A 68 -2.97 17.14 7.44
CA TRP A 68 -3.82 16.10 8.00
C TRP A 68 -3.84 16.16 9.53
N ILE A 69 -5.04 16.30 10.08
CA ILE A 69 -5.33 16.38 11.51
C ILE A 69 -6.53 15.49 11.85
N GLY A 70 -6.80 15.31 13.13
CA GLY A 70 -7.90 14.49 13.64
C GLY A 70 -7.39 13.36 14.50
N PHE A 71 -8.32 12.59 15.06
CA PHE A 71 -7.98 11.55 16.02
C PHE A 71 -7.07 10.46 15.43
N ASP A 72 -7.41 9.93 14.26
CA ASP A 72 -6.65 8.88 13.61
C ASP A 72 -5.32 9.42 13.05
N ALA A 73 -5.33 10.62 12.46
CA ALA A 73 -4.11 11.28 11.99
C ALA A 73 -3.12 11.50 13.14
N ASP A 74 -3.58 11.93 14.32
CA ASP A 74 -2.72 12.14 15.49
C ASP A 74 -2.19 10.81 16.04
N MET A 75 -3.02 9.76 16.05
CA MET A 75 -2.61 8.41 16.45
C MET A 75 -1.57 7.84 15.49
N ALA A 76 -1.74 8.01 14.18
CA ALA A 76 -0.79 7.55 13.17
C ALA A 76 0.57 8.27 13.30
N LYS A 77 0.57 9.59 13.55
CA LYS A 77 1.79 10.36 13.83
C LYS A 77 2.50 9.85 15.10
N ALA A 78 1.75 9.66 16.19
CA ALA A 78 2.31 9.15 17.44
C ALA A 78 2.88 7.74 17.29
N PHE A 79 2.22 6.86 16.53
CA PHE A 79 2.73 5.53 16.23
C PHE A 79 4.01 5.59 15.40
N ALA A 80 4.05 6.36 14.33
CA ALA A 80 5.24 6.54 13.50
C ALA A 80 6.44 7.03 14.34
N GLU A 81 6.23 8.05 15.17
CA GLU A 81 7.25 8.54 16.10
C GLU A 81 7.73 7.43 17.06
N SER A 82 6.83 6.60 17.58
CA SER A 82 7.17 5.53 18.51
C SER A 82 8.10 4.47 17.91
N ILE A 83 8.03 4.25 16.60
CA ILE A 83 8.90 3.33 15.87
C ILE A 83 10.10 4.01 15.22
N GLY A 84 10.21 5.35 15.36
CA GLY A 84 11.36 6.15 14.92
C GLY A 84 11.32 6.55 13.45
N VAL A 85 10.13 6.72 12.86
CA VAL A 85 9.91 7.17 11.49
C VAL A 85 8.93 8.35 11.44
N GLU A 86 8.80 9.00 10.28
CA GLU A 86 7.80 10.05 10.04
C GLU A 86 6.51 9.45 9.43
N ALA A 87 5.35 10.02 9.77
CA ALA A 87 4.09 9.68 9.12
C ALA A 87 3.93 10.52 7.84
N GLU A 88 3.66 9.86 6.73
CA GLU A 88 3.30 10.48 5.45
C GLU A 88 1.86 10.07 5.11
N PHE A 89 0.98 11.05 4.85
CA PHE A 89 -0.42 10.79 4.57
C PHE A 89 -0.70 10.85 3.07
N VAL A 90 -1.36 9.82 2.56
CA VAL A 90 -1.81 9.73 1.17
C VAL A 90 -3.32 9.61 1.16
N GLU A 91 -3.98 10.57 0.51
CA GLU A 91 -5.42 10.48 0.28
C GLU A 91 -5.69 9.42 -0.77
N ILE A 92 -6.48 8.42 -0.43
CA ILE A 92 -6.79 7.28 -1.29
C ILE A 92 -8.28 7.26 -1.67
N ASP A 93 -8.59 6.58 -2.76
CA ASP A 93 -9.95 6.15 -3.03
C ASP A 93 -10.26 4.94 -2.13
N TRP A 94 -11.30 5.05 -1.30
CA TRP A 94 -11.64 4.02 -0.33
C TRP A 94 -11.89 2.64 -0.93
N ASP A 95 -12.46 2.60 -2.13
CA ASP A 95 -12.74 1.34 -2.82
C ASP A 95 -11.45 0.65 -3.32
N ASN A 96 -10.36 1.40 -3.45
CA ASN A 96 -9.05 0.91 -3.89
C ASN A 96 -8.07 0.62 -2.76
N LYS A 97 -8.45 0.76 -1.49
CA LYS A 97 -7.55 0.62 -0.32
C LYS A 97 -6.72 -0.66 -0.30
N GLU A 98 -7.31 -1.80 -0.69
CA GLU A 98 -6.63 -3.09 -0.75
C GLU A 98 -5.59 -3.11 -1.88
N LEU A 99 -5.93 -2.54 -3.03
CA LEU A 99 -5.04 -2.44 -4.17
C LEU A 99 -3.83 -1.54 -3.87
N GLU A 100 -4.08 -0.41 -3.18
CA GLU A 100 -3.02 0.51 -2.76
C GLU A 100 -2.06 -0.16 -1.75
N LEU A 101 -2.62 -0.94 -0.81
CA LEU A 101 -1.84 -1.69 0.17
C LEU A 101 -1.01 -2.81 -0.51
N ASP A 102 -1.63 -3.61 -1.35
CA ASP A 102 -0.97 -4.69 -2.10
C ASP A 102 0.10 -4.15 -3.05
N GLY A 103 -0.17 -3.00 -3.67
CA GLY A 103 0.75 -2.29 -4.55
C GLY A 103 1.89 -1.59 -3.82
N LYS A 104 1.85 -1.52 -2.48
CA LYS A 104 2.83 -0.83 -1.62
C LYS A 104 2.96 0.67 -1.92
N SER A 105 1.90 1.29 -2.41
CA SER A 105 1.78 2.74 -2.48
C SER A 105 1.50 3.36 -1.11
N ILE A 106 0.91 2.56 -0.22
CA ILE A 106 0.73 2.84 1.21
C ILE A 106 1.25 1.65 2.03
N ASP A 107 1.63 1.90 3.27
CA ASP A 107 2.08 0.86 4.21
C ASP A 107 0.93 0.37 5.11
N CYS A 108 -0.02 1.23 5.40
CA CYS A 108 -1.22 0.90 6.16
C CYS A 108 -2.41 1.78 5.76
N VAL A 109 -3.60 1.29 6.04
CA VAL A 109 -4.85 2.06 6.01
C VAL A 109 -5.22 2.42 7.44
N TRP A 110 -5.37 3.72 7.73
CA TRP A 110 -5.75 4.19 9.07
C TRP A 110 -6.81 5.29 8.94
N ASN A 111 -8.07 4.93 9.08
CA ASN A 111 -9.19 5.84 8.75
C ASN A 111 -10.50 5.47 9.45
N GLY A 112 -10.47 5.07 10.72
CA GLY A 112 -11.67 4.68 11.45
C GLY A 112 -12.40 3.46 10.85
N MET A 113 -11.67 2.56 10.22
CA MET A 113 -12.23 1.43 9.49
C MET A 113 -12.93 0.44 10.42
N THR A 114 -14.15 0.03 10.06
CA THR A 114 -14.87 -1.01 10.79
C THR A 114 -14.30 -2.39 10.49
N LEU A 115 -13.93 -3.14 11.54
CA LEU A 115 -13.36 -4.48 11.43
C LEU A 115 -14.46 -5.54 11.22
N ILE A 116 -14.96 -5.62 9.99
CA ILE A 116 -15.87 -6.68 9.55
C ILE A 116 -15.09 -7.89 9.01
N ASP A 117 -15.75 -9.04 8.87
CA ASP A 117 -15.11 -10.28 8.43
C ASP A 117 -14.51 -10.16 7.03
N GLU A 118 -15.10 -9.37 6.15
CA GLU A 118 -14.60 -9.11 4.80
C GLU A 118 -13.23 -8.42 4.85
N VAL A 119 -13.10 -7.36 5.63
CA VAL A 119 -11.84 -6.63 5.84
C VAL A 119 -10.77 -7.56 6.41
N LYS A 120 -11.10 -8.34 7.46
CA LYS A 120 -10.17 -9.29 8.08
C LYS A 120 -9.75 -10.44 7.18
N SER A 121 -10.51 -10.73 6.14
CA SER A 121 -10.17 -11.77 5.16
C SER A 121 -9.23 -11.29 4.07
N SER A 122 -9.18 -9.98 3.82
CA SER A 122 -8.37 -9.36 2.76
C SER A 122 -7.10 -8.67 3.27
N MET A 123 -7.10 -8.21 4.52
CA MET A 123 -5.99 -7.47 5.13
C MET A 123 -5.68 -7.98 6.54
N GLU A 124 -4.41 -7.91 6.94
CA GLU A 124 -4.03 -8.04 8.34
C GLU A 124 -4.49 -6.79 9.11
N CYS A 125 -5.13 -7.00 10.25
CA CYS A 125 -5.71 -5.93 11.05
C CYS A 125 -5.17 -5.97 12.48
N THR A 126 -5.05 -4.80 13.10
CA THR A 126 -4.81 -4.68 14.54
C THR A 126 -6.08 -5.06 15.33
N ASP A 127 -5.95 -5.18 16.64
CA ASP A 127 -7.13 -5.15 17.51
C ASP A 127 -7.85 -3.80 17.38
N ALA A 128 -9.16 -3.82 17.61
CA ALA A 128 -9.95 -2.58 17.60
C ALA A 128 -9.50 -1.65 18.75
N TYR A 129 -9.16 -0.42 18.41
CA TYR A 129 -8.75 0.61 19.38
C TYR A 129 -9.90 1.51 19.82
N MET A 130 -11.06 1.41 19.17
CA MET A 130 -12.26 2.23 19.41
C MET A 130 -13.53 1.43 19.15
N ASN A 131 -14.61 1.75 19.87
CA ASN A 131 -15.94 1.26 19.52
C ASN A 131 -16.53 2.10 18.40
N ASN A 132 -17.08 1.44 17.40
CA ASN A 132 -17.79 2.06 16.30
C ASN A 132 -19.26 1.58 16.29
N ALA A 133 -20.19 2.50 16.07
CA ALA A 133 -21.60 2.19 15.94
C ALA A 133 -22.29 3.16 14.99
N GLN A 134 -23.22 2.64 14.20
CA GLN A 134 -24.17 3.48 13.47
C GLN A 134 -25.33 3.79 14.39
N VAL A 135 -25.71 5.06 14.45
CA VAL A 135 -26.80 5.53 15.30
C VAL A 135 -27.81 6.35 14.49
N VAL A 136 -29.04 6.37 14.94
CA VAL A 136 -30.07 7.25 14.38
C VAL A 136 -30.23 8.45 15.32
N VAL A 137 -30.02 9.64 14.78
CA VAL A 137 -30.26 10.89 15.52
C VAL A 137 -31.69 11.31 15.33
N VAL A 138 -32.40 11.47 16.42
CA VAL A 138 -33.79 11.93 16.44
C VAL A 138 -33.96 13.15 17.37
N PRO A 139 -35.01 13.99 17.20
CA PRO A 139 -35.36 15.03 18.19
C PRO A 139 -35.53 14.42 19.57
N ALA A 140 -35.14 15.15 20.62
CA ALA A 140 -35.14 14.67 22.00
C ALA A 140 -36.55 14.22 22.50
N ASP A 141 -37.60 14.79 21.95
CA ASP A 141 -38.99 14.44 22.24
C ASP A 141 -39.46 13.13 21.55
N LYS A 142 -38.60 12.52 20.75
CA LYS A 142 -38.85 11.26 20.01
C LYS A 142 -37.79 10.18 20.30
N ALA A 143 -36.91 10.45 21.23
CA ALA A 143 -35.90 9.50 21.70
C ALA A 143 -36.50 8.70 22.87
N ASP A 144 -37.09 7.53 22.59
CA ASP A 144 -37.59 6.57 23.59
C ASP A 144 -36.57 5.49 23.85
#